data_f988ccd7e757b2a5dd07c20166ff0380
#
_entry.id   f988ccd7e757b2a5dd07c20166ff0380
#
_cell.length_a   1.000
_cell.length_b   1.000
_cell.length_c   1.000
_cell.angle_alpha   90.00
_cell.angle_beta   90.00
_cell.angle_gamma   90.00
#
_symmetry.space_group_name_H-M   'P 1'
#
loop_
_entity.id
_entity.type
_entity.pdbx_description
1 polymer ?
#
loop_
_entity_poly.entity_id
_entity_poly.type
_entity_poly.pdbx_seq_one_letter_code
_entity_poly.pdbx_strand_id
1 'polypeptide(L)'
;ANSSKASNGGTVNNGGQSYSGNTTNNGNGNNYQPAETQAPQTERQTERQTTTKRQTTTTAKKTQAPKPKPTTTTKAKPKVTLTQSDIDRLQKELQAYSNELARPRVEKIYAEFGYSSVDEFLADTADINLDTASWVSSDNLYSYDEYNEVLERMKSDIKGEYDFYDEHNLTQSIIIIQAGTDYYGHSCWNTYLLRA
;
A
#
# COMPACT_ATOMS: atom_id res chain seq x y z
N ALA A 1 3.77 39.40 55.83
CA ALA A 1 4.95 38.61 55.97
C ALA A 1 5.43 38.18 54.56
N ASN A 2 6.57 38.75 54.20
CA ASN A 2 7.30 38.48 52.98
C ASN A 2 7.90 37.07 52.97
N SER A 3 7.84 36.36 51.87
CA SER A 3 8.85 35.34 51.58
C SER A 3 9.01 35.15 50.08
N SER A 4 10.09 35.71 49.62
CA SER A 4 10.73 35.47 48.30
C SER A 4 11.17 34.00 48.20
N LYS A 5 10.96 33.35 47.08
CA LYS A 5 11.61 32.09 46.80
C LYS A 5 12.27 32.08 45.43
N ALA A 6 13.51 31.80 45.46
CA ALA A 6 14.47 31.87 44.40
C ALA A 6 14.20 30.89 43.25
N SER A 7 14.44 31.39 42.07
CA SER A 7 14.64 30.67 40.83
C SER A 7 15.89 29.78 40.90
N ASN A 8 15.77 28.50 40.54
CA ASN A 8 16.96 27.66 40.32
C ASN A 8 16.91 27.18 38.87
N GLY A 9 17.65 27.83 38.02
CA GLY A 9 17.87 27.46 36.65
C GLY A 9 18.85 26.29 36.56
N GLY A 10 18.37 25.15 36.11
CA GLY A 10 19.21 24.00 35.76
C GLY A 10 19.33 23.91 34.23
N THR A 11 20.47 24.41 33.72
CA THR A 11 20.86 24.20 32.31
C THR A 11 21.35 22.77 32.14
N VAL A 12 20.61 21.95 31.40
CA VAL A 12 21.09 20.62 31.01
C VAL A 12 21.65 20.72 29.61
N ASN A 13 22.98 20.64 29.54
CA ASN A 13 23.74 20.57 28.33
C ASN A 13 23.63 19.15 27.76
N ASN A 14 22.91 18.95 26.67
CA ASN A 14 22.85 17.67 26.01
C ASN A 14 23.87 17.64 24.86
N GLY A 15 25.00 17.01 25.13
CA GLY A 15 26.07 16.82 24.17
C GLY A 15 25.66 15.79 23.09
N GLY A 16 25.54 16.26 21.87
CA GLY A 16 25.36 15.40 20.70
C GLY A 16 26.58 14.50 20.48
N GLN A 17 26.41 13.21 20.52
CA GLN A 17 27.39 12.25 20.05
C GLN A 17 27.22 12.04 18.55
N SER A 18 28.12 12.61 17.79
CA SER A 18 28.34 12.34 16.38
C SER A 18 29.08 11.00 16.26
N TYR A 19 28.41 9.98 15.70
CA TYR A 19 29.09 8.75 15.28
C TYR A 19 29.71 8.96 13.91
N SER A 20 31.04 9.18 13.94
CA SER A 20 31.89 9.16 12.75
C SER A 20 32.15 7.71 12.37
N GLY A 21 31.50 7.21 11.32
CA GLY A 21 31.75 5.89 10.73
C GLY A 21 33.09 5.90 10.01
N ASN A 22 34.03 5.10 10.50
CA ASN A 22 35.34 4.86 9.90
C ASN A 22 35.17 3.92 8.68
N THR A 23 35.32 4.46 7.49
CA THR A 23 35.36 3.69 6.24
C THR A 23 36.77 3.16 6.04
N THR A 24 37.02 1.91 6.38
CA THR A 24 38.20 1.17 5.90
C THR A 24 37.97 0.69 4.48
N ASN A 25 38.68 1.35 3.61
CA ASN A 25 38.84 0.99 2.20
C ASN A 25 39.61 -0.33 2.09
N ASN A 26 39.01 -1.38 1.56
CA ASN A 26 39.77 -2.54 1.08
C ASN A 26 39.33 -2.85 -0.34
N GLY A 27 40.17 -2.42 -1.27
CA GLY A 27 39.97 -2.65 -2.69
C GLY A 27 40.17 -4.11 -3.04
N ASN A 28 39.20 -4.68 -3.75
CA ASN A 28 39.48 -5.77 -4.65
C ASN A 28 38.71 -5.53 -5.95
N GLY A 29 39.45 -5.14 -6.96
CA GLY A 29 38.94 -4.91 -8.29
C GLY A 29 38.48 -6.23 -8.92
N ASN A 30 37.21 -6.33 -9.24
CA ASN A 30 36.72 -7.27 -10.23
C ASN A 30 36.07 -6.47 -11.36
N ASN A 31 36.84 -6.42 -12.42
CA ASN A 31 36.48 -5.88 -13.71
C ASN A 31 35.39 -6.76 -14.34
N TYR A 32 34.14 -6.38 -14.26
CA TYR A 32 33.05 -7.00 -15.03
C TYR A 32 32.79 -6.16 -16.27
N GLN A 33 33.31 -6.67 -17.38
CA GLN A 33 33.00 -6.21 -18.72
C GLN A 33 31.60 -6.69 -19.09
N PRO A 34 30.68 -5.82 -19.55
CA PRO A 34 29.37 -6.24 -20.01
C PRO A 34 29.51 -7.04 -21.30
N ALA A 35 28.98 -8.25 -21.30
CA ALA A 35 28.87 -9.05 -22.53
C ALA A 35 27.78 -8.46 -23.40
N GLU A 36 28.16 -8.07 -24.61
CA GLU A 36 27.25 -7.73 -25.68
C GLU A 36 26.41 -8.95 -26.08
N THR A 37 25.11 -8.88 -25.85
CA THR A 37 24.16 -9.90 -26.30
C THR A 37 23.82 -9.60 -27.76
N GLN A 38 24.39 -10.39 -28.67
CA GLN A 38 24.05 -10.38 -30.09
C GLN A 38 22.63 -10.93 -30.28
N ALA A 39 21.81 -10.17 -30.97
CA ALA A 39 20.49 -10.59 -31.42
C ALA A 39 20.57 -11.68 -32.49
N PRO A 40 19.66 -12.70 -32.47
CA PRO A 40 19.61 -13.70 -33.53
C PRO A 40 19.07 -13.09 -34.83
N GLN A 41 19.85 -13.21 -35.86
CA GLN A 41 19.38 -12.93 -37.24
C GLN A 41 18.41 -14.04 -37.66
N THR A 42 17.17 -13.64 -37.94
CA THR A 42 16.19 -14.52 -38.57
C THR A 42 16.41 -14.48 -40.07
N GLU A 43 16.97 -15.56 -40.62
CA GLU A 43 17.03 -15.77 -42.07
C GLU A 43 15.64 -15.93 -42.67
N ARG A 44 15.34 -15.08 -43.61
CA ARG A 44 14.12 -15.07 -44.40
C ARG A 44 14.33 -16.01 -45.58
N GLN A 45 13.89 -17.26 -45.50
CA GLN A 45 13.80 -18.14 -46.67
C GLN A 45 12.61 -17.78 -47.51
N THR A 46 12.91 -17.34 -48.72
CA THR A 46 11.92 -17.12 -49.78
C THR A 46 11.74 -18.43 -50.53
N GLU A 47 10.66 -19.13 -50.26
CA GLU A 47 10.25 -20.25 -51.13
C GLU A 47 9.35 -19.78 -52.25
N ARG A 48 9.84 -20.03 -53.44
CA ARG A 48 9.24 -19.78 -54.73
C ARG A 48 8.25 -20.91 -55.05
N GLN A 49 6.94 -20.64 -54.96
CA GLN A 49 5.94 -21.60 -55.38
C GLN A 49 5.71 -21.62 -56.86
N THR A 50 5.92 -22.79 -57.43
CA THR A 50 5.65 -23.17 -58.80
C THR A 50 4.14 -23.44 -58.99
N THR A 51 3.52 -22.75 -59.89
CA THR A 51 2.11 -22.92 -60.30
C THR A 51 1.92 -24.20 -61.08
N THR A 52 1.04 -25.09 -60.59
CA THR A 52 0.43 -26.14 -61.41
C THR A 52 -1.09 -25.93 -61.47
N LYS A 53 -1.59 -25.53 -62.61
CA LYS A 53 -2.99 -25.47 -62.93
C LYS A 53 -3.56 -26.89 -63.09
N ARG A 54 -4.51 -27.27 -62.25
CA ARG A 54 -5.40 -28.39 -62.53
C ARG A 54 -6.84 -27.93 -62.41
N GLN A 55 -7.49 -27.81 -63.52
CA GLN A 55 -8.92 -27.54 -63.65
C GLN A 55 -9.69 -28.81 -63.24
N THR A 56 -10.51 -28.73 -62.22
CA THR A 56 -11.54 -29.72 -61.92
C THR A 56 -12.87 -28.99 -61.68
N THR A 57 -13.74 -29.16 -62.65
CA THR A 57 -15.17 -28.78 -62.53
C THR A 57 -15.82 -29.61 -61.43
N THR A 58 -16.31 -28.96 -60.39
CA THR A 58 -17.19 -29.64 -59.40
C THR A 58 -18.41 -28.76 -59.17
N THR A 59 -19.54 -29.38 -59.40
CA THR A 59 -20.91 -28.89 -59.30
C THR A 59 -21.15 -28.24 -57.94
N ALA A 60 -21.58 -26.99 -57.96
CA ALA A 60 -21.90 -26.25 -56.74
C ALA A 60 -23.15 -26.81 -56.05
N LYS A 61 -22.95 -27.52 -54.96
CA LYS A 61 -23.99 -27.82 -54.00
C LYS A 61 -24.18 -26.59 -53.13
N LYS A 62 -25.34 -25.95 -53.23
CA LYS A 62 -25.69 -24.74 -52.48
C LYS A 62 -25.76 -25.07 -50.99
N THR A 63 -24.66 -24.86 -50.27
CA THR A 63 -24.58 -24.99 -48.80
C THR A 63 -25.18 -23.71 -48.21
N GLN A 64 -26.28 -23.87 -47.49
CA GLN A 64 -26.86 -22.78 -46.71
C GLN A 64 -25.85 -22.28 -45.68
N ALA A 65 -25.65 -20.96 -45.63
CA ALA A 65 -24.79 -20.32 -44.64
C ALA A 65 -25.28 -20.65 -43.22
N PRO A 66 -24.38 -20.96 -42.30
CA PRO A 66 -24.77 -21.19 -40.89
C PRO A 66 -25.39 -19.91 -40.33
N LYS A 67 -26.56 -20.05 -39.73
CA LYS A 67 -27.26 -19.00 -39.01
C LYS A 67 -26.34 -18.46 -37.91
N PRO A 68 -26.09 -17.13 -37.83
CA PRO A 68 -25.21 -16.59 -36.82
C PRO A 68 -25.73 -16.99 -35.44
N LYS A 69 -24.84 -17.63 -34.66
CA LYS A 69 -25.08 -17.96 -33.26
C LYS A 69 -25.26 -16.65 -32.48
N PRO A 70 -26.30 -16.53 -31.64
CA PRO A 70 -26.45 -15.28 -30.86
C PRO A 70 -25.20 -15.08 -30.03
N THR A 71 -24.47 -13.97 -30.32
CA THR A 71 -23.36 -13.52 -29.50
C THR A 71 -23.95 -12.97 -28.21
N THR A 72 -23.86 -13.73 -27.15
CA THR A 72 -24.20 -13.23 -25.80
C THR A 72 -23.24 -12.12 -25.48
N THR A 73 -23.67 -10.88 -25.69
CA THR A 73 -22.92 -9.71 -25.23
C THR A 73 -22.96 -9.73 -23.71
N THR A 74 -21.94 -10.25 -23.08
CA THR A 74 -21.73 -10.13 -21.64
C THR A 74 -21.64 -8.64 -21.35
N LYS A 75 -22.68 -8.06 -20.74
CA LYS A 75 -22.67 -6.68 -20.27
C LYS A 75 -21.42 -6.54 -19.37
N ALA A 76 -20.48 -5.69 -19.77
CA ALA A 76 -19.35 -5.37 -18.94
C ALA A 76 -19.87 -4.91 -17.57
N LYS A 77 -19.38 -5.55 -16.49
CA LYS A 77 -19.67 -5.14 -15.10
C LYS A 77 -19.33 -3.65 -15.00
N PRO A 78 -20.20 -2.79 -14.46
CA PRO A 78 -19.85 -1.38 -14.29
C PRO A 78 -18.54 -1.31 -13.52
N LYS A 79 -17.58 -0.52 -14.04
CA LYS A 79 -16.29 -0.31 -13.38
C LYS A 79 -16.58 0.47 -12.10
N VAL A 80 -16.52 -0.21 -10.95
CA VAL A 80 -16.64 0.43 -9.64
C VAL A 80 -15.41 1.31 -9.48
N THR A 81 -15.62 2.58 -9.22
CA THR A 81 -14.54 3.55 -9.06
C THR A 81 -14.60 4.05 -7.63
N LEU A 82 -13.48 3.96 -6.88
CA LEU A 82 -13.37 4.57 -5.56
C LEU A 82 -13.54 6.09 -5.67
N THR A 83 -14.37 6.63 -4.81
CA THR A 83 -14.61 8.07 -4.66
C THR A 83 -14.04 8.56 -3.33
N GLN A 84 -13.92 9.88 -3.14
CA GLN A 84 -13.50 10.44 -1.85
C GLN A 84 -14.45 9.99 -0.71
N SER A 85 -15.75 9.92 -0.96
CA SER A 85 -16.72 9.41 0.03
C SER A 85 -16.48 7.95 0.41
N ASP A 86 -16.00 7.12 -0.54
CA ASP A 86 -15.59 5.74 -0.24
C ASP A 86 -14.33 5.70 0.60
N ILE A 87 -13.38 6.59 0.35
CA ILE A 87 -12.15 6.72 1.15
C ILE A 87 -12.46 7.15 2.58
N ASP A 88 -13.32 8.15 2.77
CA ASP A 88 -13.71 8.61 4.10
C ASP A 88 -14.42 7.49 4.89
N ARG A 89 -15.27 6.72 4.22
CA ARG A 89 -15.93 5.54 4.80
C ARG A 89 -14.92 4.45 5.14
N LEU A 90 -13.99 4.17 4.21
CA LEU A 90 -12.93 3.17 4.39
C LEU A 90 -12.07 3.48 5.62
N GLN A 91 -11.60 4.72 5.75
CA GLN A 91 -10.80 5.15 6.89
C GLN A 91 -11.56 4.96 8.21
N LYS A 92 -12.84 5.30 8.25
CA LYS A 92 -13.69 5.12 9.43
C LYS A 92 -13.88 3.65 9.80
N GLU A 93 -14.15 2.77 8.83
CA GLU A 93 -14.33 1.35 9.05
C GLU A 93 -13.03 0.67 9.50
N LEU A 94 -11.89 1.06 8.91
CA LEU A 94 -10.58 0.54 9.30
C LEU A 94 -10.16 1.02 10.69
N GLN A 95 -10.45 2.29 11.04
CA GLN A 95 -10.18 2.78 12.40
C GLN A 95 -11.04 2.06 13.44
N ALA A 96 -12.32 1.80 13.15
CA ALA A 96 -13.16 1.02 14.04
C ALA A 96 -12.61 -0.40 14.24
N TYR A 97 -12.16 -1.05 13.18
CA TYR A 97 -11.53 -2.36 13.25
C TYR A 97 -10.21 -2.33 14.06
N SER A 98 -9.36 -1.32 13.85
CA SER A 98 -8.14 -1.13 14.64
C SER A 98 -8.46 -0.96 16.12
N ASN A 99 -9.48 -0.16 16.45
CA ASN A 99 -9.90 0.06 17.83
C ASN A 99 -10.41 -1.24 18.51
N GLU A 100 -11.09 -2.13 17.77
CA GLU A 100 -11.47 -3.44 18.28
C GLU A 100 -10.26 -4.29 18.65
N LEU A 101 -9.20 -4.28 17.84
CA LEU A 101 -7.95 -5.00 18.12
C LEU A 101 -7.16 -4.35 19.26
N ALA A 102 -7.19 -3.02 19.38
CA ALA A 102 -6.53 -2.27 20.46
C ALA A 102 -7.18 -2.48 21.83
N ARG A 103 -8.51 -2.65 21.87
CA ARG A 103 -9.31 -2.67 23.11
C ARG A 103 -8.73 -3.55 24.22
N PRO A 104 -8.37 -4.83 24.01
CA PRO A 104 -7.82 -5.68 25.07
C PRO A 104 -6.47 -5.19 25.63
N ARG A 105 -5.72 -4.39 24.85
CA ARG A 105 -4.45 -3.78 25.26
C ARG A 105 -4.73 -2.55 26.11
N VAL A 106 -5.60 -1.67 25.61
CA VAL A 106 -6.00 -0.43 26.27
C VAL A 106 -6.71 -0.68 27.60
N GLU A 107 -7.53 -1.74 27.73
CA GLU A 107 -8.18 -2.13 28.97
C GLU A 107 -7.23 -2.31 30.18
N LYS A 108 -5.97 -2.61 29.91
CA LYS A 108 -4.94 -2.80 30.93
C LYS A 108 -4.32 -1.50 31.45
N ILE A 109 -4.39 -0.41 30.63
CA ILE A 109 -3.56 0.78 30.85
C ILE A 109 -4.33 2.11 30.90
N TYR A 110 -5.57 2.21 30.36
CA TYR A 110 -6.26 3.49 30.18
C TYR A 110 -6.34 4.33 31.48
N ALA A 111 -6.57 3.67 32.63
CA ALA A 111 -6.69 4.34 33.90
C ALA A 111 -5.35 4.89 34.44
N GLU A 112 -4.22 4.26 34.06
CA GLU A 112 -2.88 4.72 34.42
C GLU A 112 -2.52 6.02 33.67
N PHE A 113 -3.10 6.21 32.49
CA PHE A 113 -2.95 7.43 31.69
C PHE A 113 -4.00 8.51 32.01
N GLY A 114 -4.86 8.26 33.01
CA GLY A 114 -5.83 9.23 33.53
C GLY A 114 -7.15 9.27 32.77
N TYR A 115 -7.41 8.33 31.87
CA TYR A 115 -8.68 8.23 31.16
C TYR A 115 -9.76 7.54 32.04
N SER A 116 -11.00 7.95 31.85
CA SER A 116 -12.14 7.38 32.60
C SER A 116 -12.71 6.13 31.94
N SER A 117 -12.39 5.88 30.68
CA SER A 117 -12.82 4.67 29.94
C SER A 117 -11.88 4.32 28.81
N VAL A 118 -11.98 3.08 28.33
CA VAL A 118 -11.31 2.59 27.13
C VAL A 118 -11.72 3.40 25.90
N ASP A 119 -13.01 3.74 25.78
CA ASP A 119 -13.53 4.50 24.64
C ASP A 119 -12.97 5.93 24.60
N GLU A 120 -12.79 6.56 25.75
CA GLU A 120 -12.15 7.87 25.87
C GLU A 120 -10.68 7.80 25.43
N PHE A 121 -9.93 6.81 25.89
CA PHE A 121 -8.54 6.59 25.46
C PHE A 121 -8.45 6.41 23.95
N LEU A 122 -9.26 5.50 23.38
CA LEU A 122 -9.24 5.20 21.94
C LEU A 122 -9.68 6.38 21.06
N ALA A 123 -10.45 7.32 21.62
CA ALA A 123 -10.90 8.52 20.90
C ALA A 123 -9.87 9.66 20.95
N ASP A 124 -8.94 9.65 21.91
CA ASP A 124 -7.91 10.67 22.04
C ASP A 124 -6.73 10.38 21.11
N THR A 125 -6.84 10.90 19.88
CA THR A 125 -5.83 10.75 18.83
C THR A 125 -5.29 12.09 18.36
N ALA A 126 -5.55 13.19 19.10
CA ALA A 126 -5.29 14.54 18.64
C ALA A 126 -3.80 14.82 18.34
N ASP A 127 -2.91 14.23 19.12
CA ASP A 127 -1.47 14.40 18.99
C ASP A 127 -0.79 13.32 18.14
N ILE A 128 -1.56 12.34 17.62
CA ILE A 128 -1.04 11.22 16.84
C ILE A 128 -1.19 11.53 15.35
N ASN A 129 -0.08 11.86 14.70
CA ASN A 129 -0.03 12.19 13.28
C ASN A 129 1.30 11.72 12.66
N LEU A 130 1.49 11.98 11.35
CA LEU A 130 2.67 11.54 10.61
C LEU A 130 3.99 12.15 11.09
N ASP A 131 3.94 13.28 11.81
CA ASP A 131 5.13 13.96 12.33
C ASP A 131 5.51 13.45 13.75
N THR A 132 4.55 12.95 14.51
CA THR A 132 4.72 12.60 15.93
C THR A 132 4.81 11.11 16.19
N ALA A 133 4.16 10.29 15.37
CA ALA A 133 4.10 8.84 15.55
C ALA A 133 5.03 8.07 14.60
N SER A 134 5.46 6.88 15.00
CA SER A 134 6.04 5.92 14.07
C SER A 134 4.96 5.38 13.15
N TRP A 135 5.25 5.30 11.86
CA TRP A 135 4.27 4.83 10.88
C TRP A 135 4.89 3.90 9.83
N VAL A 136 4.05 3.14 9.19
CA VAL A 136 4.36 2.36 8.01
C VAL A 136 3.39 2.72 6.88
N SER A 137 3.89 2.89 5.67
CA SER A 137 3.02 2.99 4.49
C SER A 137 2.51 1.58 4.17
N SER A 138 1.18 1.41 4.20
CA SER A 138 0.56 0.13 3.88
C SER A 138 0.43 -0.02 2.36
N ASP A 139 -0.24 0.94 1.69
CA ASP A 139 -0.57 0.81 0.27
C ASP A 139 -0.86 2.15 -0.40
N ASN A 140 -0.94 2.12 -1.74
CA ASN A 140 -1.49 3.19 -2.55
C ASN A 140 -2.83 2.72 -3.14
N LEU A 141 -3.89 3.48 -2.89
CA LEU A 141 -5.22 3.20 -3.41
C LEU A 141 -5.50 4.04 -4.65
N TYR A 142 -6.10 3.42 -5.65
CA TYR A 142 -6.40 4.08 -6.90
C TYR A 142 -7.91 4.11 -7.16
N SER A 143 -8.35 5.05 -7.98
CA SER A 143 -9.77 5.19 -8.31
C SER A 143 -10.39 3.95 -8.98
N TYR A 144 -9.57 3.06 -9.53
CA TYR A 144 -10.03 1.82 -10.18
C TYR A 144 -10.04 0.61 -9.24
N ASP A 145 -9.63 0.75 -7.98
CA ASP A 145 -9.64 -0.33 -7.00
C ASP A 145 -11.07 -0.65 -6.55
N GLU A 146 -11.30 -1.87 -6.10
CA GLU A 146 -12.60 -2.29 -5.57
C GLU A 146 -12.63 -2.13 -4.04
N TYR A 147 -13.67 -1.47 -3.53
CA TYR A 147 -13.81 -1.11 -2.11
C TYR A 147 -13.61 -2.29 -1.15
N ASN A 148 -14.31 -3.41 -1.40
CA ASN A 148 -14.25 -4.57 -0.50
C ASN A 148 -12.89 -5.27 -0.53
N GLU A 149 -12.22 -5.32 -1.70
CA GLU A 149 -10.88 -5.88 -1.82
C GLU A 149 -9.86 -5.05 -1.04
N VAL A 150 -9.97 -3.71 -1.14
CA VAL A 150 -9.14 -2.77 -0.37
C VAL A 150 -9.39 -2.93 1.12
N LEU A 151 -10.66 -2.95 1.54
CA LEU A 151 -11.04 -3.08 2.94
C LEU A 151 -10.45 -4.33 3.59
N GLU A 152 -10.60 -5.50 2.94
CA GLU A 152 -10.10 -6.76 3.49
C GLU A 152 -8.57 -6.83 3.49
N ARG A 153 -7.90 -6.30 2.47
CA ARG A 153 -6.44 -6.21 2.42
C ARG A 153 -5.90 -5.35 3.55
N MET A 154 -6.45 -4.14 3.73
CA MET A 154 -6.01 -3.25 4.79
C MET A 154 -6.33 -3.76 6.20
N LYS A 155 -7.45 -4.47 6.40
CA LYS A 155 -7.72 -5.17 7.68
C LYS A 155 -6.65 -6.23 7.97
N SER A 156 -6.19 -6.94 6.94
CA SER A 156 -5.10 -7.92 7.09
C SER A 156 -3.79 -7.24 7.48
N ASP A 157 -3.46 -6.08 6.90
CA ASP A 157 -2.26 -5.31 7.22
C ASP A 157 -2.33 -4.80 8.68
N ILE A 158 -3.46 -4.20 9.08
CA ILE A 158 -3.68 -3.75 10.45
C ILE A 158 -3.53 -4.91 11.44
N LYS A 159 -4.17 -6.05 11.14
CA LYS A 159 -4.04 -7.23 11.99
C LYS A 159 -2.59 -7.70 12.09
N GLY A 160 -1.85 -7.66 10.96
CA GLY A 160 -0.43 -8.01 10.92
C GLY A 160 0.42 -7.16 11.86
N GLU A 161 0.14 -5.85 11.98
CA GLU A 161 0.81 -4.96 12.93
C GLU A 161 0.54 -5.40 14.38
N TYR A 162 -0.72 -5.69 14.73
CA TYR A 162 -1.07 -6.17 16.07
C TYR A 162 -0.54 -7.57 16.38
N ASP A 163 -0.38 -8.44 15.38
CA ASP A 163 0.22 -9.77 15.58
C ASP A 163 1.75 -9.69 15.74
N PHE A 164 2.38 -8.70 15.10
CA PHE A 164 3.84 -8.54 15.12
C PHE A 164 4.35 -7.79 16.35
N TYR A 165 3.66 -6.73 16.78
CA TYR A 165 4.05 -5.92 17.92
C TYR A 165 3.35 -6.38 19.19
N ASP A 166 4.09 -6.47 20.30
CA ASP A 166 3.52 -6.67 21.62
C ASP A 166 2.78 -5.41 22.13
N GLU A 167 2.09 -5.55 23.25
CA GLU A 167 1.29 -4.47 23.84
C GLU A 167 2.10 -3.28 24.35
N HIS A 168 3.41 -3.41 24.52
CA HIS A 168 4.31 -2.31 24.94
C HIS A 168 4.80 -1.48 23.75
N ASN A 169 4.82 -2.08 22.56
CA ASN A 169 5.32 -1.43 21.33
C ASN A 169 4.20 -0.94 20.42
N LEU A 170 2.98 -1.44 20.59
CA LEU A 170 1.80 -0.99 19.87
C LEU A 170 0.56 -1.11 20.77
N THR A 171 0.11 0.00 21.29
CA THR A 171 -1.16 0.08 22.05
C THR A 171 -2.35 0.25 21.10
N GLN A 172 -2.23 1.19 20.17
CA GLN A 172 -3.26 1.51 19.18
C GLN A 172 -2.60 1.80 17.82
N SER A 173 -3.28 1.44 16.74
CA SER A 173 -2.89 1.87 15.38
C SER A 173 -3.91 2.86 14.84
N ILE A 174 -3.43 4.01 14.38
CA ILE A 174 -4.25 5.06 13.77
C ILE A 174 -4.12 4.96 12.25
N ILE A 175 -5.25 5.03 11.57
CA ILE A 175 -5.32 4.88 10.11
C ILE A 175 -5.45 6.27 9.48
N ILE A 176 -4.51 6.61 8.61
CA ILE A 176 -4.57 7.82 7.79
C ILE A 176 -4.61 7.44 6.32
N ILE A 177 -5.58 7.98 5.60
CA ILE A 177 -5.69 7.86 4.14
C ILE A 177 -5.79 9.27 3.56
N GLN A 178 -4.79 9.67 2.79
CA GLN A 178 -4.75 11.03 2.23
C GLN A 178 -4.42 11.04 0.75
N ALA A 179 -5.00 11.98 0.01
CA ALA A 179 -4.71 12.18 -1.39
C ALA A 179 -3.23 12.54 -1.60
N GLY A 180 -2.64 11.96 -2.63
CA GLY A 180 -1.24 12.16 -2.98
C GLY A 180 -0.90 11.61 -4.35
N THR A 181 0.37 11.29 -4.53
CA THR A 181 0.87 10.63 -5.74
C THR A 181 1.72 9.44 -5.37
N ASP A 182 1.74 8.43 -6.24
CA ASP A 182 2.68 7.32 -6.13
C ASP A 182 4.09 7.73 -6.57
N TYR A 183 5.03 6.78 -6.51
CA TYR A 183 6.42 6.99 -6.94
C TYR A 183 6.55 7.43 -8.40
N TYR A 184 5.59 7.10 -9.27
CA TYR A 184 5.57 7.44 -10.69
C TYR A 184 4.82 8.74 -10.99
N GLY A 185 4.26 9.40 -9.98
CA GLY A 185 3.50 10.65 -10.11
C GLY A 185 2.03 10.46 -10.48
N HIS A 186 1.48 9.24 -10.42
CA HIS A 186 0.05 9.02 -10.63
C HIS A 186 -0.73 9.40 -9.38
N SER A 187 -1.90 10.03 -9.57
CA SER A 187 -2.81 10.36 -8.46
C SER A 187 -3.32 9.10 -7.77
N CYS A 188 -3.20 9.08 -6.45
CA CYS A 188 -3.65 7.98 -5.59
C CYS A 188 -4.05 8.52 -4.21
N TRP A 189 -4.49 7.65 -3.31
CA TRP A 189 -4.54 7.90 -1.87
C TRP A 189 -3.47 7.05 -1.20
N ASN A 190 -2.57 7.71 -0.48
CA ASN A 190 -1.54 7.06 0.31
C ASN A 190 -2.11 6.63 1.65
N THR A 191 -1.85 5.40 2.07
CA THR A 191 -2.34 4.86 3.34
C THR A 191 -1.20 4.68 4.32
N TYR A 192 -1.45 5.06 5.58
CA TYR A 192 -0.48 5.00 6.65
C TYR A 192 -1.11 4.35 7.89
N LEU A 193 -0.37 3.45 8.51
CA LEU A 193 -0.68 2.88 9.81
C LEU A 193 0.29 3.49 10.83
N LEU A 194 -0.23 4.34 11.72
CA LEU A 194 0.54 5.00 12.76
C LEU A 194 0.48 4.16 14.03
N ARG A 195 1.62 4.01 14.71
CA ARG A 195 1.74 3.27 15.97
C ARG A 195 1.69 4.24 17.14
N ALA A 196 0.79 4.00 18.07
CA ALA A 196 0.60 4.76 19.31
C ALA A 196 0.60 3.84 20.53
#